data_4b0ef3d81131c232ffeb8d9844cfc8b2
#
_entry.id   4b0ef3d81131c232ffeb8d9844cfc8b2
#
_cell.length_a   1.000
_cell.length_b   1.000
_cell.length_c   1.000
_cell.angle_alpha   90.00
_cell.angle_beta   90.00
_cell.angle_gamma   90.00
#
_symmetry.space_group_name_H-M   'P 1'
#
loop_
_entity.id
_entity.type
_entity.pdbx_description
1 polymer ?
#
loop_
_entity_poly.entity_id
_entity_poly.type
_entity_poly.pdbx_seq_one_letter_code
_entity_poly.pdbx_strand_id
1 'polypeptide(L)'
;MSGPHAETTASVCLPLEVVEVTEVTSDLVEAFARLVPQLSSSNPPPSRADLVEMAESPASVLLVARDRAGTIVGSLTLALFRVPTGRRAWIEDVVVDESARGAGTGEALVMDAVRRAQDAGARSVDLTSRPSRVAANRLYVRLGFEARTTNVYRFSL
;
A
#
# COMPACT_ATOMS: atom_id res chain seq x y z
N MET A 1 4.00 9.99 56.11
CA MET A 1 3.08 9.14 55.32
C MET A 1 3.20 9.55 53.88
N SER A 2 4.01 8.81 53.14
CA SER A 2 4.26 9.05 51.72
C SER A 2 3.29 8.18 50.92
N GLY A 3 2.45 8.82 50.10
CA GLY A 3 1.54 8.14 49.19
C GLY A 3 2.28 7.61 47.94
N PRO A 4 1.82 6.52 47.32
CA PRO A 4 2.48 5.95 46.18
C PRO A 4 2.23 6.80 44.93
N HIS A 5 3.30 7.18 44.25
CA HIS A 5 3.26 7.74 42.90
C HIS A 5 2.75 6.68 41.95
N ALA A 6 1.57 6.91 41.39
CA ALA A 6 1.09 6.14 40.27
C ALA A 6 1.96 6.48 39.05
N GLU A 7 2.81 5.54 38.64
CA GLU A 7 3.47 5.59 37.34
C GLU A 7 2.39 5.42 36.28
N THR A 8 2.05 6.54 35.66
CA THR A 8 1.27 6.54 34.43
C THR A 8 2.15 5.96 33.34
N THR A 9 1.94 4.70 33.03
CA THR A 9 2.52 4.05 31.85
C THR A 9 1.96 4.80 30.63
N ALA A 10 2.73 5.74 30.12
CA ALA A 10 2.44 6.36 28.83
C ALA A 10 2.44 5.25 27.79
N SER A 11 1.25 4.88 27.31
CA SER A 11 1.08 3.99 26.17
C SER A 11 1.82 4.63 25.00
N VAL A 12 2.95 4.06 24.62
CA VAL A 12 3.69 4.48 23.43
C VAL A 12 2.79 4.20 22.25
N CYS A 13 2.13 5.26 21.79
CA CYS A 13 1.25 5.22 20.63
C CYS A 13 2.15 5.03 19.42
N LEU A 14 2.28 3.78 18.94
CA LEU A 14 3.04 3.49 17.74
C LEU A 14 2.45 4.30 16.57
N PRO A 15 3.28 5.00 15.78
CA PRO A 15 2.83 5.69 14.59
C PRO A 15 2.32 4.68 13.54
N LEU A 16 1.58 5.16 12.55
CA LEU A 16 1.27 4.38 11.34
C LEU A 16 2.60 3.88 10.74
N GLU A 17 2.71 2.58 10.52
CA GLU A 17 3.91 1.94 10.00
C GLU A 17 3.62 1.28 8.65
N VAL A 18 4.47 1.54 7.65
CA VAL A 18 4.43 0.83 6.36
C VAL A 18 5.56 -0.18 6.33
N VAL A 19 5.21 -1.42 6.10
CA VAL A 19 6.17 -2.54 6.06
C VAL A 19 6.02 -3.35 4.77
N GLU A 20 7.13 -3.89 4.30
CA GLU A 20 7.14 -4.87 3.22
C GLU A 20 6.75 -6.24 3.75
N VAL A 21 5.90 -6.93 3.02
CA VAL A 21 5.53 -8.31 3.32
C VAL A 21 6.62 -9.25 2.82
N THR A 22 7.36 -9.83 3.74
CA THR A 22 8.39 -10.87 3.48
C THR A 22 7.94 -12.24 3.96
N GLU A 23 6.90 -12.30 4.80
CA GLU A 23 6.32 -13.53 5.33
C GLU A 23 4.79 -13.40 5.35
N VAL A 24 4.11 -14.48 4.98
CA VAL A 24 2.65 -14.53 4.96
C VAL A 24 2.11 -15.11 6.27
N THR A 25 1.62 -14.23 7.11
CA THR A 25 1.01 -14.52 8.41
C THR A 25 -0.52 -14.67 8.30
N SER A 26 -1.17 -15.20 9.34
CA SER A 26 -2.63 -15.37 9.33
C SER A 26 -3.36 -14.04 9.34
N ASP A 27 -2.86 -13.03 10.07
CA ASP A 27 -3.43 -11.68 10.10
C ASP A 27 -3.33 -10.98 8.72
N LEU A 28 -2.29 -11.30 7.93
CA LEU A 28 -2.19 -10.83 6.55
C LEU A 28 -3.31 -11.40 5.67
N VAL A 29 -3.54 -12.72 5.74
CA VAL A 29 -4.62 -13.38 4.97
C VAL A 29 -5.98 -12.80 5.34
N GLU A 30 -6.26 -12.63 6.63
CA GLU A 30 -7.50 -12.03 7.14
C GLU A 30 -7.65 -10.58 6.69
N ALA A 31 -6.56 -9.81 6.70
CA ALA A 31 -6.56 -8.43 6.23
C ALA A 31 -6.92 -8.34 4.75
N PHE A 32 -6.35 -9.18 3.89
CA PHE A 32 -6.66 -9.18 2.46
C PHE A 32 -8.10 -9.66 2.18
N ALA A 33 -8.63 -10.60 2.98
CA ALA A 33 -10.04 -10.99 2.91
C ALA A 33 -10.99 -9.80 3.16
N ARG A 34 -10.57 -8.83 3.98
CA ARG A 34 -11.33 -7.61 4.29
C ARG A 34 -11.06 -6.47 3.31
N LEU A 35 -9.82 -6.28 2.88
CA LEU A 35 -9.40 -5.15 2.04
C LEU A 35 -9.78 -5.32 0.57
N VAL A 36 -9.60 -6.51 0.00
CA VAL A 36 -9.82 -6.73 -1.44
C VAL A 36 -11.25 -6.45 -1.87
N PRO A 37 -12.31 -6.83 -1.12
CA PRO A 37 -13.68 -6.43 -1.47
C PRO A 37 -13.91 -4.92 -1.50
N GLN A 38 -13.13 -4.14 -0.76
CA GLN A 38 -13.18 -2.67 -0.77
C GLN A 38 -12.47 -2.06 -1.98
N LEU A 39 -11.59 -2.82 -2.62
CA LEU A 39 -10.86 -2.42 -3.82
C LEU A 39 -11.62 -2.83 -5.10
N SER A 40 -12.12 -4.06 -5.14
CA SER A 40 -12.78 -4.66 -6.31
C SER A 40 -13.91 -5.59 -5.87
N SER A 41 -15.08 -5.41 -6.47
CA SER A 41 -16.25 -6.29 -6.24
C SER A 41 -16.25 -7.54 -7.13
N SER A 42 -15.37 -7.60 -8.14
CA SER A 42 -15.36 -8.66 -9.15
C SER A 42 -14.26 -9.71 -8.92
N ASN A 43 -13.28 -9.43 -8.09
CA ASN A 43 -12.17 -10.35 -7.82
C ASN A 43 -12.29 -10.91 -6.40
N PRO A 44 -12.13 -12.23 -6.21
CA PRO A 44 -12.04 -12.80 -4.88
C PRO A 44 -10.75 -12.35 -4.19
N PRO A 45 -10.70 -12.34 -2.84
CA PRO A 45 -9.46 -12.15 -2.12
C PRO A 45 -8.42 -13.21 -2.50
N PRO A 46 -7.11 -12.85 -2.51
CA PRO A 46 -6.04 -13.80 -2.79
C PRO A 46 -5.99 -14.91 -1.72
N SER A 47 -5.67 -16.11 -2.15
CA SER A 47 -5.36 -17.22 -1.24
C SER A 47 -4.02 -16.98 -0.53
N ARG A 48 -3.73 -17.78 0.52
CA ARG A 48 -2.40 -17.75 1.14
C ARG A 48 -1.29 -18.05 0.14
N ALA A 49 -1.52 -18.98 -0.80
CA ALA A 49 -0.55 -19.33 -1.83
C ALA A 49 -0.26 -18.16 -2.78
N ASP A 50 -1.29 -17.44 -3.20
CA ASP A 50 -1.12 -16.24 -4.03
C ASP A 50 -0.32 -15.16 -3.30
N LEU A 51 -0.57 -14.96 -2.01
CA LEU A 51 0.18 -14.00 -1.18
C LEU A 51 1.65 -14.41 -1.01
N VAL A 52 1.94 -15.71 -0.88
CA VAL A 52 3.32 -16.22 -0.83
C VAL A 52 4.02 -15.95 -2.16
N GLU A 53 3.38 -16.26 -3.28
CA GLU A 53 3.94 -15.99 -4.62
C GLU A 53 4.25 -14.49 -4.80
N MET A 54 3.35 -13.60 -4.33
CA MET A 54 3.60 -12.16 -4.36
C MET A 54 4.78 -11.75 -3.48
N ALA A 55 4.89 -12.27 -2.26
CA ALA A 55 5.95 -11.94 -1.32
C ALA A 55 7.34 -12.45 -1.79
N GLU A 56 7.38 -13.54 -2.53
CA GLU A 56 8.62 -14.13 -3.08
C GLU A 56 9.00 -13.53 -4.46
N SER A 57 8.13 -12.75 -5.07
CA SER A 57 8.36 -12.21 -6.41
C SER A 57 9.46 -11.14 -6.40
N PRO A 58 10.51 -11.29 -7.21
CA PRO A 58 11.56 -10.26 -7.31
C PRO A 58 11.12 -9.00 -8.05
N ALA A 59 9.97 -9.03 -8.72
CA ALA A 59 9.42 -7.93 -9.50
C ALA A 59 8.32 -7.15 -8.77
N SER A 60 7.84 -7.66 -7.64
CA SER A 60 6.75 -7.07 -6.88
C SER A 60 7.15 -6.87 -5.42
N VAL A 61 6.81 -5.72 -4.88
CA VAL A 61 6.94 -5.41 -3.46
C VAL A 61 5.54 -5.20 -2.91
N LEU A 62 5.08 -6.11 -2.06
CA LEU A 62 3.80 -5.97 -1.38
C LEU A 62 4.00 -5.17 -0.09
N LEU A 63 3.37 -4.00 -0.01
CA LEU A 63 3.42 -3.12 1.15
C LEU A 63 2.09 -3.20 1.92
N VAL A 64 2.17 -3.21 3.23
CA VAL A 64 1.02 -3.06 4.11
C VAL A 64 1.25 -1.94 5.10
N ALA A 65 0.18 -1.23 5.44
CA ALA A 65 0.18 -0.23 6.50
C ALA A 65 -0.47 -0.81 7.75
N ARG A 66 0.22 -0.71 8.89
CA ARG A 66 -0.28 -1.10 10.20
C ARG A 66 -0.61 0.15 11.02
N ASP A 67 -1.74 0.12 11.66
CA ASP A 67 -2.13 1.17 12.61
C ASP A 67 -1.40 1.01 13.95
N ARG A 68 -1.74 1.89 14.90
CA ARG A 68 -1.17 1.90 16.25
C ARG A 68 -1.42 0.62 17.05
N ALA A 69 -2.45 -0.13 16.70
CA ALA A 69 -2.78 -1.41 17.32
C ALA A 69 -2.07 -2.59 16.62
N GLY A 70 -1.31 -2.33 15.55
CA GLY A 70 -0.67 -3.34 14.72
C GLY A 70 -1.59 -3.96 13.67
N THR A 71 -2.83 -3.48 13.55
CA THR A 71 -3.80 -3.97 12.58
C THR A 71 -3.44 -3.50 11.17
N ILE A 72 -3.47 -4.39 10.20
CA ILE A 72 -3.27 -4.03 8.79
C ILE A 72 -4.51 -3.26 8.30
N VAL A 73 -4.33 -2.00 7.93
CA VAL A 73 -5.39 -1.07 7.52
C VAL A 73 -5.23 -0.56 6.10
N GLY A 74 -4.25 -1.02 5.38
CA GLY A 74 -4.06 -0.67 3.98
C GLY A 74 -3.01 -1.52 3.30
N SER A 75 -3.04 -1.53 1.99
CA SER A 75 -2.08 -2.27 1.15
C SER A 75 -1.83 -1.53 -0.16
N LEU A 76 -0.64 -1.79 -0.72
CA LEU A 76 -0.20 -1.30 -2.02
C LEU A 76 0.77 -2.31 -2.62
N THR A 77 0.67 -2.57 -3.92
CA THR A 77 1.66 -3.34 -4.67
C THR A 77 2.51 -2.42 -5.53
N LEU A 78 3.83 -2.50 -5.36
CA LEU A 78 4.82 -1.81 -6.19
C LEU A 78 5.48 -2.81 -7.12
N ALA A 79 5.29 -2.66 -8.43
CA ALA A 79 6.00 -3.43 -9.44
C ALA A 79 7.27 -2.68 -9.87
N LEU A 80 8.40 -3.41 -9.94
CA LEU A 80 9.69 -2.91 -10.38
C LEU A 80 10.16 -3.76 -11.56
N PHE A 81 10.30 -3.16 -12.71
CA PHE A 81 10.70 -3.86 -13.93
C PHE A 81 11.68 -3.06 -14.77
N ARG A 82 12.43 -3.77 -15.60
CA ARG A 82 13.41 -3.18 -16.49
C ARG A 82 12.92 -3.24 -17.93
N VAL A 83 13.05 -2.11 -18.61
CA VAL A 83 12.83 -1.96 -20.05
C VAL A 83 14.11 -1.40 -20.69
N PRO A 84 14.28 -1.45 -22.03
CA PRO A 84 15.48 -0.94 -22.68
C PRO A 84 15.83 0.51 -22.32
N THR A 85 14.83 1.33 -22.01
CA THR A 85 15.01 2.75 -21.64
C THR A 85 15.28 2.98 -20.15
N GLY A 86 15.40 1.92 -19.35
CA GLY A 86 15.74 2.00 -17.92
C GLY A 86 14.80 1.20 -17.02
N ARG A 87 14.94 1.39 -15.72
CA ARG A 87 14.06 0.78 -14.73
C ARG A 87 12.80 1.63 -14.55
N ARG A 88 11.65 0.98 -14.45
CA ARG A 88 10.35 1.59 -14.23
C ARG A 88 9.73 1.03 -12.96
N ALA A 89 8.90 1.84 -12.33
CA ALA A 89 8.07 1.44 -11.22
C ALA A 89 6.61 1.70 -11.54
N TRP A 90 5.72 0.82 -11.05
CA TRP A 90 4.29 0.91 -11.24
C TRP A 90 3.57 0.59 -9.92
N ILE A 91 2.64 1.43 -9.53
CA ILE A 91 1.82 1.20 -8.34
C ILE A 91 0.48 0.61 -8.77
N GLU A 92 0.10 -0.50 -8.12
CA GLU A 92 -1.17 -1.20 -8.31
C GLU A 92 -1.89 -1.43 -6.98
N ASP A 93 -3.20 -1.60 -7.07
CA ASP A 93 -4.06 -2.08 -5.99
C ASP A 93 -3.89 -1.34 -4.65
N VAL A 94 -3.88 -0.02 -4.71
CA VAL A 94 -3.87 0.80 -3.50
C VAL A 94 -5.25 0.74 -2.83
N VAL A 95 -5.29 0.21 -1.62
CA VAL A 95 -6.50 0.13 -0.80
C VAL A 95 -6.22 0.58 0.63
N VAL A 96 -7.15 1.35 1.18
CA VAL A 96 -7.18 1.74 2.59
C VAL A 96 -8.54 1.33 3.17
N ASP A 97 -8.50 0.61 4.29
CA ASP A 97 -9.70 0.23 5.03
C ASP A 97 -10.58 1.45 5.30
N GLU A 98 -11.89 1.30 5.14
CA GLU A 98 -12.84 2.40 5.35
C GLU A 98 -12.69 3.04 6.74
N SER A 99 -12.42 2.22 7.76
CA SER A 99 -12.22 2.65 9.13
C SER A 99 -10.96 3.50 9.35
N ALA A 100 -9.98 3.42 8.43
CA ALA A 100 -8.69 4.11 8.51
C ALA A 100 -8.52 5.23 7.46
N ARG A 101 -9.57 5.55 6.71
CA ARG A 101 -9.54 6.65 5.73
C ARG A 101 -9.40 8.00 6.43
N GLY A 102 -8.70 8.93 5.79
CA GLY A 102 -8.46 10.27 6.33
C GLY A 102 -7.34 10.35 7.39
N ALA A 103 -6.72 9.22 7.76
CA ALA A 103 -5.63 9.16 8.74
C ALA A 103 -4.22 9.20 8.12
N GLY A 104 -4.09 9.50 6.82
CA GLY A 104 -2.78 9.55 6.14
C GLY A 104 -2.26 8.20 5.65
N THR A 105 -3.02 7.11 5.80
CA THR A 105 -2.59 5.75 5.43
C THR A 105 -2.22 5.62 3.95
N GLY A 106 -3.06 6.15 3.05
CA GLY A 106 -2.78 6.13 1.62
C GLY A 106 -1.55 6.94 1.23
N GLU A 107 -1.34 8.09 1.88
CA GLU A 107 -0.15 8.91 1.70
C GLU A 107 1.12 8.17 2.12
N ALA A 108 1.11 7.56 3.30
CA ALA A 108 2.24 6.79 3.82
C ALA A 108 2.63 5.64 2.89
N LEU A 109 1.64 4.85 2.41
CA LEU A 109 1.86 3.76 1.46
C LEU A 109 2.49 4.25 0.15
N VAL A 110 1.91 5.29 -0.45
CA VAL A 110 2.40 5.83 -1.74
C VAL A 110 3.80 6.41 -1.61
N MET A 111 4.08 7.17 -0.54
CA MET A 111 5.40 7.76 -0.33
C MET A 111 6.46 6.72 -0.03
N ASP A 112 6.14 5.64 0.70
CA ASP A 112 7.09 4.53 0.89
C ASP A 112 7.37 3.81 -0.43
N ALA A 113 6.36 3.58 -1.27
CA ALA A 113 6.54 3.01 -2.61
C ALA A 113 7.42 3.90 -3.51
N VAL A 114 7.21 5.22 -3.50
CA VAL A 114 8.04 6.18 -4.27
C VAL A 114 9.48 6.13 -3.79
N ARG A 115 9.73 6.14 -2.48
CA ARG A 115 11.08 6.04 -1.91
C ARG A 115 11.75 4.74 -2.34
N ARG A 116 11.08 3.59 -2.25
CA ARG A 116 11.62 2.29 -2.70
C ARG A 116 11.92 2.27 -4.19
N ALA A 117 11.08 2.87 -5.01
CA ALA A 117 11.32 3.01 -6.44
C ALA A 117 12.57 3.85 -6.73
N GLN A 118 12.78 4.94 -6.00
CA GLN A 118 13.99 5.77 -6.07
C GLN A 118 15.25 4.98 -5.68
N ASP A 119 15.18 4.27 -4.55
CA ASP A 119 16.29 3.43 -4.04
C ASP A 119 16.65 2.32 -5.04
N ALA A 120 15.65 1.78 -5.75
CA ALA A 120 15.84 0.81 -6.82
C ALA A 120 16.36 1.42 -8.14
N GLY A 121 16.50 2.73 -8.24
CA GLY A 121 16.95 3.43 -9.44
C GLY A 121 15.90 3.50 -10.55
N ALA A 122 14.62 3.48 -10.22
CA ALA A 122 13.56 3.71 -11.18
C ALA A 122 13.56 5.17 -11.66
N ARG A 123 13.25 5.38 -12.96
CA ARG A 123 13.18 6.72 -13.56
C ARG A 123 11.85 7.41 -13.34
N SER A 124 10.78 6.61 -13.15
CA SER A 124 9.44 7.10 -12.90
C SER A 124 8.65 6.08 -12.07
N VAL A 125 7.65 6.57 -11.39
CA VAL A 125 6.60 5.76 -10.76
C VAL A 125 5.30 6.16 -11.42
N ASP A 126 4.64 5.20 -12.04
CA ASP A 126 3.37 5.41 -12.72
C ASP A 126 2.25 4.64 -12.00
N LEU A 127 1.03 5.08 -12.17
CA LEU A 127 -0.18 4.42 -11.72
C LEU A 127 -1.36 4.79 -12.61
N THR A 128 -2.43 4.01 -12.56
CA THR A 128 -3.71 4.40 -13.13
C THR A 128 -4.76 4.57 -12.04
N SER A 129 -5.65 5.52 -12.23
CA SER A 129 -6.77 5.77 -11.34
C SER A 129 -8.01 6.17 -12.13
N ARG A 130 -9.16 5.63 -11.75
CA ARG A 130 -10.43 6.00 -12.40
C ARG A 130 -10.81 7.43 -12.01
N PRO A 131 -11.40 8.21 -12.92
CA PRO A 131 -11.87 9.57 -12.60
C PRO A 131 -12.82 9.64 -11.41
N SER A 132 -13.62 8.60 -11.19
CA SER A 132 -14.56 8.48 -10.06
C SER A 132 -13.89 8.39 -8.69
N ARG A 133 -12.62 8.00 -8.62
CA ARG A 133 -11.86 7.93 -7.36
C ARG A 133 -11.29 9.30 -6.97
N VAL A 134 -12.18 10.26 -6.74
CA VAL A 134 -11.84 11.67 -6.53
C VAL A 134 -10.84 11.87 -5.39
N ALA A 135 -11.04 11.20 -4.24
CA ALA A 135 -10.15 11.35 -3.10
C ALA A 135 -8.73 10.82 -3.39
N ALA A 136 -8.61 9.68 -4.07
CA ALA A 136 -7.32 9.11 -4.47
C ALA A 136 -6.63 10.02 -5.49
N ASN A 137 -7.35 10.52 -6.48
CA ASN A 137 -6.79 11.44 -7.49
C ASN A 137 -6.26 12.73 -6.87
N ARG A 138 -6.98 13.30 -5.89
CA ARG A 138 -6.50 14.46 -5.13
C ARG A 138 -5.24 14.14 -4.33
N LEU A 139 -5.16 12.95 -3.75
CA LEU A 139 -3.98 12.49 -3.02
C LEU A 139 -2.77 12.44 -3.95
N TYR A 140 -2.88 11.79 -5.10
CA TYR A 140 -1.76 11.66 -6.04
C TYR A 140 -1.22 13.01 -6.50
N VAL A 141 -2.10 13.93 -6.89
CA VAL A 141 -1.69 15.30 -7.28
C VAL A 141 -0.98 16.02 -6.12
N ARG A 142 -1.50 15.92 -4.90
CA ARG A 142 -0.87 16.52 -3.71
C ARG A 142 0.52 15.94 -3.44
N LEU A 143 0.74 14.66 -3.74
CA LEU A 143 2.03 13.97 -3.59
C LEU A 143 3.01 14.23 -4.75
N GLY A 144 2.62 15.02 -5.75
CA GLY A 144 3.48 15.40 -6.86
C GLY A 144 3.35 14.53 -8.11
N PHE A 145 2.35 13.64 -8.18
CA PHE A 145 2.04 12.95 -9.42
C PHE A 145 1.35 13.89 -10.40
N GLU A 146 1.75 13.80 -11.66
CA GLU A 146 1.19 14.59 -12.75
C GLU A 146 0.29 13.73 -13.64
N ALA A 147 -0.91 14.22 -13.94
CA ALA A 147 -1.79 13.55 -14.90
C ALA A 147 -1.15 13.57 -16.30
N ARG A 148 -1.06 12.38 -16.92
CA ARG A 148 -0.46 12.23 -18.26
C ARG A 148 -1.53 12.21 -19.34
N THR A 149 -1.24 12.86 -20.47
CA THR A 149 -2.07 12.77 -21.68
C THR A 149 -1.67 11.53 -22.49
N THR A 150 -2.09 10.37 -22.01
CA THR A 150 -1.84 9.06 -22.64
C THR A 150 -3.10 8.20 -22.58
N ASN A 151 -3.21 7.24 -23.50
CA ASN A 151 -4.27 6.26 -23.47
C ASN A 151 -3.81 4.99 -22.76
N VAL A 152 -4.70 4.37 -22.02
CA VAL A 152 -4.52 3.03 -21.46
C VAL A 152 -5.37 2.08 -22.28
N TYR A 153 -4.74 1.06 -22.86
CA TYR A 153 -5.44 0.03 -23.63
C TYR A 153 -5.44 -1.27 -22.86
N ARG A 154 -6.57 -1.98 -22.88
CA ARG A 154 -6.72 -3.29 -22.24
C ARG A 154 -7.17 -4.30 -23.29
N PHE A 155 -6.44 -5.40 -23.38
CA PHE A 155 -6.91 -6.61 -24.03
C PHE A 155 -7.28 -7.61 -22.93
N SER A 156 -8.53 -8.09 -22.93
CA SER A 156 -8.99 -9.08 -21.95
C SER A 156 -8.76 -10.49 -22.47
N LEU A 157 -8.18 -11.34 -21.64
CA LEU A 157 -7.90 -12.75 -21.91
C LEU A 157 -9.06 -13.64 -21.46
#